data_d22b893f5f7294a10710417da54bc4c8
#
_entry.id   d22b893f5f7294a10710417da54bc4c8
#
_cell.length_a   1.000
_cell.length_b   1.000
_cell.length_c   1.000
_cell.angle_alpha   90.00
_cell.angle_beta   90.00
_cell.angle_gamma   90.00
#
_symmetry.space_group_name_H-M   'P 1'
#
loop_
_entity.id
_entity.type
_entity.pdbx_description
1 polymer ?
#
loop_
_entity_poly.entity_id
_entity_poly.type
_entity_poly.pdbx_seq_one_letter_code
_entity_poly.pdbx_strand_id
1 'polypeptide(L)'
;MTSDSTKHDSMSNNLRRLLETRAQAKRSKVFLFSEPDRREFTYAEFDQAVNRTAALLASREVGRGDVVSLLMPNSAEYIIGYFACWKLGALAGPVNSLLKESETAFVINNSEAKAMLINSEFEQRIESIRHDLPHLKSVIKFDDEAKSTREFKGERLPDIQPGKDDDAIIIYTSGTTGKPKGCLLTHGNIIANARQISEWLSFSENDRLLTIMPLFHMNAVSVTTMSALYAGGSTVISPKFSAKRLWNMISDYGITSFGSVATMLSILLNTYPDGVPEGLQTTQLRFAMCGSAPVPAEVMKKFEETFNCPVIEGYGLSESTCRSTFNPPDERRRPGSCGLPIGNEMKVFDEEDREVADGELGEIVLRGANILKGYYKNPEATASAFRNGWFHTGDVGYRDRQGFFFIVDRKSDMIIRGGENIYPREIDEILYQHPAVAAAATIGIPDQLYGEEVAAFVVLKDGLNVSEEQLINYCTERLADYKCPKSIRIIKDIPKGPTGKLLKRELAKEFSASSRRTLESKS
;
A
#
# COMPACT_ATOMS: atom_id res chain seq x y z
N MET A 1 -19.84 25.44 19.30
CA MET A 1 -19.87 24.43 18.23
C MET A 1 -19.32 23.09 18.77
N THR A 2 -20.01 22.49 19.75
CA THR A 2 -19.50 21.33 20.52
C THR A 2 -20.53 20.20 20.70
N SER A 3 -21.55 20.12 19.80
CA SER A 3 -22.61 19.09 19.95
C SER A 3 -22.68 18.06 18.83
N ASP A 4 -21.83 18.14 17.81
CA ASP A 4 -21.88 17.23 16.64
C ASP A 4 -20.79 16.13 16.67
N SER A 5 -19.69 16.34 17.40
CA SER A 5 -18.59 15.35 17.51
C SER A 5 -18.98 14.12 18.33
N THR A 6 -19.87 14.25 19.32
CA THR A 6 -20.31 13.15 20.17
C THR A 6 -21.32 12.21 19.50
N LYS A 7 -22.05 12.64 18.48
CA LYS A 7 -22.98 11.78 17.71
C LYS A 7 -22.25 10.89 16.68
N HIS A 8 -21.08 11.29 16.18
CA HIS A 8 -20.28 10.47 15.26
C HIS A 8 -19.50 9.37 15.99
N ASP A 9 -19.09 9.61 17.21
CA ASP A 9 -18.29 8.64 18.01
C ASP A 9 -19.09 7.40 18.45
N SER A 10 -20.42 7.48 18.50
CA SER A 10 -21.27 6.33 18.85
C SER A 10 -21.64 5.43 17.66
N MET A 11 -21.33 5.84 16.42
CA MET A 11 -21.87 5.20 15.21
C MET A 11 -21.13 3.94 14.75
N SER A 12 -19.88 3.69 15.12
CA SER A 12 -19.22 2.45 14.73
C SER A 12 -17.99 2.11 15.55
N ASN A 13 -18.16 1.28 16.57
CA ASN A 13 -17.05 0.77 17.36
C ASN A 13 -16.30 -0.40 16.67
N ASN A 14 -16.83 -0.93 15.56
CA ASN A 14 -16.22 -2.02 14.81
C ASN A 14 -16.70 -2.04 13.33
N LEU A 15 -15.98 -2.78 12.49
CA LEU A 15 -16.22 -2.86 11.05
C LEU A 15 -17.56 -3.53 10.68
N ARG A 16 -18.01 -4.51 11.47
CA ARG A 16 -19.33 -5.13 11.33
C ARG A 16 -20.42 -4.07 11.45
N ARG A 17 -20.43 -3.32 12.54
CA ARG A 17 -21.44 -2.30 12.81
C ARG A 17 -21.39 -1.15 11.80
N LEU A 18 -20.20 -0.76 11.35
CA LEU A 18 -20.06 0.24 10.30
C LEU A 18 -20.80 -0.17 9.02
N LEU A 19 -20.57 -1.40 8.53
CA LEU A 19 -21.28 -1.92 7.37
C LEU A 19 -22.79 -1.99 7.58
N GLU A 20 -23.25 -2.59 8.70
CA GLU A 20 -24.68 -2.76 9.02
C GLU A 20 -25.40 -1.40 9.07
N THR A 21 -24.78 -0.39 9.71
CA THR A 21 -25.33 0.96 9.79
C THR A 21 -25.44 1.60 8.40
N ARG A 22 -24.42 1.47 7.55
CA ARG A 22 -24.44 1.98 6.19
C ARG A 22 -25.47 1.25 5.33
N ALA A 23 -25.59 -0.07 5.45
CA ALA A 23 -26.58 -0.88 4.74
C ALA A 23 -28.01 -0.54 5.13
N GLN A 24 -28.27 -0.17 6.38
CA GLN A 24 -29.58 0.32 6.82
C GLN A 24 -29.89 1.71 6.27
N ALA A 25 -28.91 2.63 6.35
CA ALA A 25 -29.12 4.03 5.97
C ALA A 25 -29.20 4.25 4.44
N LYS A 26 -28.51 3.42 3.65
CA LYS A 26 -28.32 3.62 2.19
C LYS A 26 -28.67 2.38 1.37
N ARG A 27 -29.74 1.67 1.74
CA ARG A 27 -30.12 0.35 1.24
C ARG A 27 -30.00 0.15 -0.28
N SER A 28 -30.55 1.09 -1.05
CA SER A 28 -30.66 1.02 -2.52
C SER A 28 -29.48 1.65 -3.26
N LYS A 29 -28.56 2.30 -2.55
CA LYS A 29 -27.38 2.88 -3.18
C LYS A 29 -26.37 1.78 -3.50
N VAL A 30 -25.76 1.83 -4.70
CA VAL A 30 -24.68 0.91 -5.06
C VAL A 30 -23.41 1.28 -4.29
N PHE A 31 -22.90 0.31 -3.52
CA PHE A 31 -21.63 0.43 -2.82
C PHE A 31 -20.46 -0.09 -3.65
N LEU A 32 -20.62 -1.28 -4.25
CA LEU A 32 -19.54 -1.97 -4.95
C LEU A 32 -19.92 -2.23 -6.41
N PHE A 33 -19.08 -1.76 -7.30
CA PHE A 33 -19.10 -2.08 -8.72
C PHE A 33 -17.95 -3.05 -9.03
N SER A 34 -18.27 -4.20 -9.61
CA SER A 34 -17.29 -5.18 -10.09
C SER A 34 -17.07 -4.98 -11.59
N GLU A 35 -15.95 -4.35 -11.95
CA GLU A 35 -15.64 -3.98 -13.34
C GLU A 35 -15.54 -5.18 -14.28
N PRO A 36 -14.88 -6.31 -13.91
CA PRO A 36 -14.64 -7.39 -14.86
C PRO A 36 -15.91 -8.13 -15.32
N ASP A 37 -16.92 -8.21 -14.48
CA ASP A 37 -18.18 -8.94 -14.75
C ASP A 37 -19.42 -8.03 -14.72
N ARG A 38 -19.22 -6.72 -14.54
CA ARG A 38 -20.25 -5.68 -14.50
C ARG A 38 -21.33 -5.88 -13.45
N ARG A 39 -21.04 -6.66 -12.38
CA ARG A 39 -21.96 -6.79 -11.25
C ARG A 39 -21.94 -5.53 -10.40
N GLU A 40 -23.11 -5.23 -9.87
CA GLU A 40 -23.31 -4.16 -8.91
C GLU A 40 -23.91 -4.73 -7.64
N PHE A 41 -23.47 -4.19 -6.50
CA PHE A 41 -24.02 -4.52 -5.20
C PHE A 41 -24.45 -3.24 -4.51
N THR A 42 -25.73 -3.09 -4.28
CA THR A 42 -26.22 -2.06 -3.35
C THR A 42 -25.67 -2.33 -1.95
N TYR A 43 -25.72 -1.35 -1.07
CA TYR A 43 -25.32 -1.55 0.32
C TYR A 43 -26.05 -2.73 0.97
N ALA A 44 -27.35 -2.89 0.69
CA ALA A 44 -28.13 -4.01 1.22
C ALA A 44 -27.73 -5.35 0.61
N GLU A 45 -27.52 -5.44 -0.70
CA GLU A 45 -27.05 -6.67 -1.37
C GLU A 45 -25.64 -7.05 -0.95
N PHE A 46 -24.75 -6.07 -0.79
CA PHE A 46 -23.40 -6.30 -0.30
C PHE A 46 -23.43 -6.86 1.13
N ASP A 47 -24.21 -6.26 2.03
CA ASP A 47 -24.38 -6.77 3.40
C ASP A 47 -24.97 -8.20 3.43
N GLN A 48 -25.91 -8.50 2.55
CA GLN A 48 -26.46 -9.85 2.41
C GLN A 48 -25.41 -10.86 1.90
N ALA A 49 -24.60 -10.50 0.90
CA ALA A 49 -23.52 -11.34 0.40
C ALA A 49 -22.48 -11.61 1.50
N VAL A 50 -22.11 -10.56 2.26
CA VAL A 50 -21.23 -10.69 3.42
C VAL A 50 -21.84 -11.62 4.48
N ASN A 51 -23.15 -11.52 4.76
CA ASN A 51 -23.83 -12.38 5.73
C ASN A 51 -23.82 -13.84 5.31
N ARG A 52 -24.11 -14.15 4.03
CA ARG A 52 -24.04 -15.52 3.50
C ARG A 52 -22.64 -16.11 3.59
N THR A 53 -21.62 -15.31 3.25
CA THR A 53 -20.22 -15.74 3.33
C THR A 53 -19.77 -15.94 4.77
N ALA A 54 -20.20 -15.09 5.69
CA ALA A 54 -19.94 -15.27 7.11
C ALA A 54 -20.62 -16.56 7.64
N ALA A 55 -21.85 -16.87 7.24
CA ALA A 55 -22.53 -18.12 7.58
C ALA A 55 -21.78 -19.35 7.04
N LEU A 56 -21.29 -19.28 5.79
CA LEU A 56 -20.43 -20.32 5.21
C LEU A 56 -19.15 -20.54 6.05
N LEU A 57 -18.46 -19.47 6.44
CA LEU A 57 -17.26 -19.55 7.29
C LEU A 57 -17.62 -20.12 8.68
N ALA A 58 -18.72 -19.68 9.29
CA ALA A 58 -19.18 -20.19 10.57
C ALA A 58 -19.49 -21.70 10.51
N SER A 59 -20.09 -22.20 9.42
CA SER A 59 -20.32 -23.65 9.19
C SER A 59 -19.03 -24.46 9.07
N ARG A 60 -17.90 -23.79 8.82
CA ARG A 60 -16.55 -24.37 8.86
C ARG A 60 -15.84 -24.10 10.18
N GLU A 61 -16.62 -23.86 11.23
CA GLU A 61 -16.15 -23.60 12.60
C GLU A 61 -15.26 -22.35 12.74
N VAL A 62 -15.29 -21.40 11.79
CA VAL A 62 -14.59 -20.13 11.90
C VAL A 62 -15.35 -19.22 12.85
N GLY A 63 -14.65 -18.66 13.84
CA GLY A 63 -15.20 -17.75 14.83
C GLY A 63 -14.23 -16.65 15.21
N ARG A 64 -14.55 -15.97 16.34
CA ARG A 64 -13.75 -14.85 16.85
C ARG A 64 -12.31 -15.26 17.14
N GLY A 65 -11.35 -14.51 16.60
CA GLY A 65 -9.91 -14.73 16.78
C GLY A 65 -9.28 -15.72 15.81
N ASP A 66 -10.09 -16.50 15.05
CA ASP A 66 -9.56 -17.37 14.01
C ASP A 66 -9.06 -16.54 12.82
N VAL A 67 -8.02 -17.02 12.14
CA VAL A 67 -7.50 -16.40 10.92
C VAL A 67 -8.07 -17.09 9.69
N VAL A 68 -8.56 -16.29 8.74
CA VAL A 68 -8.97 -16.74 7.41
C VAL A 68 -8.05 -16.12 6.37
N SER A 69 -7.26 -16.95 5.70
CA SER A 69 -6.41 -16.48 4.59
C SER A 69 -7.23 -16.20 3.34
N LEU A 70 -6.93 -15.09 2.66
CA LEU A 70 -7.59 -14.66 1.43
C LEU A 70 -6.57 -14.68 0.29
N LEU A 71 -6.76 -15.55 -0.71
CA LEU A 71 -5.85 -15.69 -1.85
C LEU A 71 -6.64 -15.72 -3.16
N MET A 72 -6.80 -14.55 -3.74
CA MET A 72 -7.52 -14.35 -5.00
C MET A 72 -7.09 -13.05 -5.68
N PRO A 73 -7.35 -12.86 -6.98
CA PRO A 73 -7.19 -11.54 -7.61
C PRO A 73 -8.20 -10.55 -7.03
N ASN A 74 -7.97 -9.26 -7.28
CA ASN A 74 -8.96 -8.26 -6.92
C ASN A 74 -10.32 -8.59 -7.53
N SER A 75 -11.33 -8.71 -6.69
CA SER A 75 -12.70 -9.07 -7.06
C SER A 75 -13.69 -8.61 -6.01
N ALA A 76 -14.98 -8.66 -6.33
CA ALA A 76 -16.04 -8.44 -5.36
C ALA A 76 -15.96 -9.45 -4.21
N GLU A 77 -15.65 -10.71 -4.53
CA GLU A 77 -15.48 -11.81 -3.59
C GLU A 77 -14.39 -11.52 -2.57
N TYR A 78 -13.28 -10.89 -2.99
CA TYR A 78 -12.21 -10.53 -2.07
C TYR A 78 -12.69 -9.55 -0.99
N ILE A 79 -13.40 -8.50 -1.41
CA ILE A 79 -13.95 -7.50 -0.50
C ILE A 79 -15.01 -8.14 0.41
N ILE A 80 -15.91 -8.97 -0.14
CA ILE A 80 -16.91 -9.73 0.63
C ILE A 80 -16.21 -10.62 1.67
N GLY A 81 -15.12 -11.30 1.30
CA GLY A 81 -14.34 -12.15 2.19
C GLY A 81 -13.77 -11.40 3.41
N TYR A 82 -13.22 -10.20 3.20
CA TYR A 82 -12.78 -9.35 4.30
C TYR A 82 -13.90 -9.06 5.30
N PHE A 83 -15.03 -8.58 4.79
CA PHE A 83 -16.16 -8.21 5.66
C PHE A 83 -16.81 -9.41 6.33
N ALA A 84 -16.80 -10.59 5.67
CA ALA A 84 -17.29 -11.82 6.27
C ALA A 84 -16.46 -12.25 7.48
N CYS A 85 -15.12 -12.14 7.40
CA CYS A 85 -14.24 -12.35 8.54
C CYS A 85 -14.58 -11.39 9.67
N TRP A 86 -14.68 -10.09 9.38
CA TRP A 86 -14.97 -9.07 10.39
C TRP A 86 -16.34 -9.23 11.04
N LYS A 87 -17.34 -9.75 10.33
CA LYS A 87 -18.65 -10.06 10.91
C LYS A 87 -18.59 -11.17 11.95
N LEU A 88 -17.66 -12.09 11.83
CA LEU A 88 -17.43 -13.17 12.79
C LEU A 88 -16.41 -12.82 13.87
N GLY A 89 -15.82 -11.63 13.85
CA GLY A 89 -14.69 -11.28 14.71
C GLY A 89 -13.44 -12.12 14.41
N ALA A 90 -13.38 -12.70 13.20
CA ALA A 90 -12.21 -13.37 12.67
C ALA A 90 -11.25 -12.38 12.00
N LEU A 91 -9.97 -12.73 11.93
CA LEU A 91 -8.95 -11.95 11.26
C LEU A 91 -8.91 -12.31 9.77
N ALA A 92 -8.94 -11.31 8.92
CA ALA A 92 -8.62 -11.50 7.51
C ALA A 92 -7.08 -11.52 7.33
N GLY A 93 -6.56 -12.59 6.72
CA GLY A 93 -5.15 -12.78 6.39
C GLY A 93 -4.92 -12.69 4.88
N PRO A 94 -4.82 -11.48 4.29
CA PRO A 94 -4.59 -11.36 2.85
C PRO A 94 -3.22 -11.93 2.48
N VAL A 95 -3.21 -12.80 1.46
CA VAL A 95 -1.98 -13.43 0.96
C VAL A 95 -1.61 -12.81 -0.38
N ASN A 96 -0.38 -12.37 -0.52
CA ASN A 96 0.13 -11.86 -1.77
C ASN A 96 0.18 -12.98 -2.84
N SER A 97 -0.60 -12.83 -3.89
CA SER A 97 -0.73 -13.82 -4.96
C SER A 97 0.54 -14.06 -5.78
N LEU A 98 1.53 -13.17 -5.66
CA LEU A 98 2.83 -13.27 -6.34
C LEU A 98 3.89 -14.05 -5.56
N LEU A 99 3.61 -14.43 -4.31
CA LEU A 99 4.52 -15.25 -3.50
C LEU A 99 4.70 -16.62 -4.12
N LYS A 100 5.89 -17.17 -3.97
CA LYS A 100 6.19 -18.57 -4.31
C LYS A 100 5.57 -19.51 -3.28
N GLU A 101 5.51 -20.79 -3.58
CA GLU A 101 4.92 -21.82 -2.71
C GLU A 101 5.47 -21.79 -1.28
N SER A 102 6.79 -21.78 -1.12
CA SER A 102 7.43 -21.75 0.21
C SER A 102 7.11 -20.48 1.01
N GLU A 103 7.02 -19.34 0.35
CA GLU A 103 6.65 -18.07 0.99
C GLU A 103 5.15 -18.06 1.35
N THR A 104 4.32 -18.60 0.46
CA THR A 104 2.88 -18.78 0.69
C THR A 104 2.65 -19.68 1.90
N ALA A 105 3.34 -20.84 1.95
CA ALA A 105 3.27 -21.77 3.08
C ALA A 105 3.72 -21.11 4.39
N PHE A 106 4.80 -20.32 4.36
CA PHE A 106 5.26 -19.58 5.53
C PHE A 106 4.20 -18.62 6.07
N VAL A 107 3.58 -17.80 5.20
CA VAL A 107 2.58 -16.81 5.62
C VAL A 107 1.34 -17.48 6.22
N ILE A 108 0.81 -18.53 5.57
CA ILE A 108 -0.37 -19.26 6.02
C ILE A 108 -0.09 -19.98 7.34
N ASN A 109 1.07 -20.63 7.46
CA ASN A 109 1.44 -21.36 8.66
C ASN A 109 1.76 -20.44 9.83
N ASN A 110 2.51 -19.37 9.60
CA ASN A 110 2.86 -18.40 10.64
C ASN A 110 1.62 -17.67 11.19
N SER A 111 0.62 -17.39 10.34
CA SER A 111 -0.66 -16.81 10.78
C SER A 111 -1.59 -17.84 11.45
N GLU A 112 -1.25 -19.14 11.41
CA GLU A 112 -2.11 -20.24 11.89
C GLU A 112 -3.51 -20.19 11.27
N ALA A 113 -3.58 -19.89 9.97
CA ALA A 113 -4.84 -19.78 9.26
C ALA A 113 -5.65 -21.07 9.39
N LYS A 114 -6.88 -20.96 9.92
CA LYS A 114 -7.80 -22.07 10.10
C LYS A 114 -8.59 -22.39 8.83
N ALA A 115 -8.89 -21.37 8.05
CA ALA A 115 -9.59 -21.52 6.77
C ALA A 115 -8.97 -20.62 5.70
N MET A 116 -9.23 -20.93 4.44
CA MET A 116 -8.88 -20.10 3.29
C MET A 116 -10.07 -19.91 2.38
N LEU A 117 -10.20 -18.68 1.86
CA LEU A 117 -11.00 -18.37 0.67
C LEU A 117 -10.02 -18.17 -0.50
N ILE A 118 -10.14 -18.98 -1.53
CA ILE A 118 -9.25 -18.96 -2.70
C ILE A 118 -10.03 -18.80 -4.00
N ASN A 119 -9.42 -18.15 -5.00
CA ASN A 119 -9.82 -18.32 -6.38
C ASN A 119 -9.31 -19.67 -6.90
N SER A 120 -10.08 -20.35 -7.77
CA SER A 120 -9.75 -21.68 -8.31
C SER A 120 -8.39 -21.73 -9.02
N GLU A 121 -7.90 -20.62 -9.55
CA GLU A 121 -6.57 -20.54 -10.17
C GLU A 121 -5.41 -20.86 -9.19
N PHE A 122 -5.64 -20.71 -7.87
CA PHE A 122 -4.65 -21.00 -6.83
C PHE A 122 -4.79 -22.38 -6.20
N GLU A 123 -5.80 -23.18 -6.61
CA GLU A 123 -6.08 -24.50 -6.02
C GLU A 123 -4.85 -25.40 -6.06
N GLN A 124 -4.25 -25.58 -7.23
CA GLN A 124 -3.08 -26.45 -7.40
C GLN A 124 -1.91 -26.02 -6.52
N ARG A 125 -1.68 -24.69 -6.39
CA ARG A 125 -0.63 -24.15 -5.51
C ARG A 125 -0.88 -24.49 -4.04
N ILE A 126 -2.12 -24.39 -3.57
CA ILE A 126 -2.44 -24.69 -2.18
C ILE A 126 -2.38 -26.18 -1.91
N GLU A 127 -2.82 -27.03 -2.85
CA GLU A 127 -2.71 -28.48 -2.72
C GLU A 127 -1.24 -28.95 -2.66
N SER A 128 -0.33 -28.35 -3.45
CA SER A 128 1.10 -28.72 -3.44
C SER A 128 1.78 -28.47 -2.09
N ILE A 129 1.33 -27.47 -1.32
CA ILE A 129 1.88 -27.12 -0.02
C ILE A 129 0.99 -27.56 1.16
N ARG A 130 -0.09 -28.30 0.89
CA ARG A 130 -1.12 -28.62 1.89
C ARG A 130 -0.54 -29.38 3.10
N HIS A 131 0.45 -30.22 2.89
CA HIS A 131 1.12 -30.99 3.93
C HIS A 131 1.92 -30.12 4.92
N ASP A 132 2.33 -28.90 4.50
CA ASP A 132 3.03 -27.93 5.33
C ASP A 132 2.08 -27.02 6.15
N LEU A 133 0.76 -27.20 6.05
CA LEU A 133 -0.25 -26.33 6.62
C LEU A 133 -1.10 -27.04 7.69
N PRO A 134 -0.53 -27.41 8.85
CA PRO A 134 -1.19 -28.23 9.86
C PRO A 134 -2.42 -27.56 10.50
N HIS A 135 -2.47 -26.23 10.56
CA HIS A 135 -3.58 -25.47 11.14
C HIS A 135 -4.75 -25.29 10.18
N LEU A 136 -4.51 -25.40 8.88
CA LEU A 136 -5.51 -25.15 7.84
C LEU A 136 -6.51 -26.29 7.75
N LYS A 137 -7.73 -26.09 8.25
CA LYS A 137 -8.80 -27.11 8.26
C LYS A 137 -9.66 -27.09 7.00
N SER A 138 -9.89 -25.91 6.43
CA SER A 138 -10.82 -25.72 5.32
C SER A 138 -10.24 -24.83 4.23
N VAL A 139 -10.35 -25.29 2.97
CA VAL A 139 -10.06 -24.49 1.76
C VAL A 139 -11.36 -24.37 0.98
N ILE A 140 -11.79 -23.15 0.70
CA ILE A 140 -13.06 -22.84 0.05
C ILE A 140 -12.77 -22.12 -1.26
N LYS A 141 -13.20 -22.71 -2.38
CA LYS A 141 -13.19 -22.03 -3.67
C LYS A 141 -14.26 -20.95 -3.67
N PHE A 142 -13.83 -19.71 -3.88
CA PHE A 142 -14.67 -18.54 -3.71
C PHE A 142 -14.62 -17.62 -4.94
N ASP A 143 -14.85 -18.22 -6.13
CA ASP A 143 -14.84 -17.51 -7.41
C ASP A 143 -16.14 -16.77 -7.71
N ASP A 144 -17.24 -17.26 -7.15
CA ASP A 144 -18.59 -16.73 -7.28
C ASP A 144 -19.30 -16.87 -5.93
N GLU A 145 -19.49 -15.76 -5.26
CA GLU A 145 -20.12 -15.72 -3.93
C GLU A 145 -21.52 -16.35 -3.95
N ALA A 146 -22.35 -15.95 -4.91
CA ALA A 146 -23.72 -16.41 -4.99
C ALA A 146 -23.81 -17.93 -5.20
N LYS A 147 -22.85 -18.51 -5.92
CA LYS A 147 -22.75 -19.96 -6.12
C LYS A 147 -22.21 -20.67 -4.89
N SER A 148 -21.14 -20.12 -4.30
CA SER A 148 -20.44 -20.72 -3.15
C SER A 148 -21.29 -20.72 -1.88
N THR A 149 -22.20 -19.74 -1.74
CA THR A 149 -23.03 -19.55 -0.54
C THR A 149 -24.50 -19.90 -0.74
N ARG A 150 -24.86 -20.58 -1.83
CA ARG A 150 -26.25 -20.87 -2.22
C ARG A 150 -27.08 -21.51 -1.09
N GLU A 151 -26.47 -22.44 -0.36
CA GLU A 151 -27.11 -23.18 0.74
C GLU A 151 -27.34 -22.35 2.01
N PHE A 152 -26.67 -21.21 2.15
CA PHE A 152 -26.71 -20.39 3.37
C PHE A 152 -27.72 -19.23 3.30
N LYS A 153 -28.76 -19.35 2.50
CA LYS A 153 -29.82 -18.35 2.39
C LYS A 153 -30.63 -18.27 3.68
N GLY A 154 -30.64 -17.08 4.31
CA GLY A 154 -31.49 -16.81 5.46
C GLY A 154 -30.96 -17.34 6.80
N GLU A 155 -29.77 -17.92 6.86
CA GLU A 155 -29.18 -18.33 8.13
C GLU A 155 -28.85 -17.12 9.02
N ARG A 156 -29.19 -17.26 10.31
CA ARG A 156 -28.85 -16.25 11.31
C ARG A 156 -27.37 -16.37 11.68
N LEU A 157 -26.64 -15.27 11.53
CA LEU A 157 -25.25 -15.21 11.97
C LEU A 157 -25.15 -15.34 13.50
N PRO A 158 -24.03 -15.89 14.01
CA PRO A 158 -23.71 -15.82 15.43
C PRO A 158 -23.75 -14.38 15.94
N ASP A 159 -24.30 -14.20 17.14
CA ASP A 159 -24.35 -12.88 17.79
C ASP A 159 -22.97 -12.52 18.40
N ILE A 160 -22.03 -12.29 17.53
CA ILE A 160 -20.67 -11.88 17.88
C ILE A 160 -20.55 -10.38 17.67
N GLN A 161 -20.18 -9.65 18.72
CA GLN A 161 -19.92 -8.22 18.65
C GLN A 161 -18.42 -7.97 18.86
N PRO A 162 -17.63 -7.78 17.81
CA PRO A 162 -16.21 -7.43 17.94
C PRO A 162 -16.06 -6.09 18.66
N GLY A 163 -15.02 -5.98 19.50
CA GLY A 163 -14.60 -4.71 20.09
C GLY A 163 -13.75 -3.90 19.11
N LYS A 164 -13.55 -2.62 19.40
CA LYS A 164 -12.64 -1.77 18.59
C LYS A 164 -11.19 -2.25 18.63
N ASP A 165 -10.78 -2.86 19.73
CA ASP A 165 -9.41 -3.33 19.98
C ASP A 165 -9.20 -4.81 19.61
N ASP A 166 -10.25 -5.47 19.09
CA ASP A 166 -10.11 -6.80 18.51
C ASP A 166 -9.34 -6.74 17.20
N ASP A 167 -8.54 -7.77 16.96
CA ASP A 167 -7.75 -7.89 15.75
C ASP A 167 -8.66 -8.17 14.54
N ALA A 168 -8.44 -7.45 13.44
CA ALA A 168 -9.26 -7.54 12.24
C ALA A 168 -8.47 -7.98 11.00
N ILE A 169 -7.19 -7.63 10.93
CA ILE A 169 -6.30 -8.01 9.82
C ILE A 169 -4.95 -8.44 10.39
N ILE A 170 -4.39 -9.49 9.78
CA ILE A 170 -2.98 -9.81 9.88
C ILE A 170 -2.35 -9.66 8.49
N ILE A 171 -1.56 -8.60 8.29
CA ILE A 171 -0.92 -8.32 7.01
C ILE A 171 0.60 -8.50 7.10
N TYR A 172 1.17 -9.26 6.17
CA TYR A 172 2.60 -9.55 6.17
C TYR A 172 3.39 -8.50 5.39
N THR A 173 4.44 -7.98 6.05
CA THR A 173 5.38 -7.03 5.45
C THR A 173 6.77 -7.68 5.35
N SER A 174 7.52 -7.31 4.30
CA SER A 174 8.91 -7.72 4.16
C SER A 174 9.75 -7.02 5.23
N GLY A 175 10.04 -7.72 6.33
CA GLY A 175 10.91 -7.21 7.39
C GLY A 175 12.35 -6.99 6.92
N THR A 176 13.07 -6.08 7.58
CA THR A 176 14.51 -5.85 7.36
C THR A 176 15.36 -7.09 7.66
N THR A 177 14.86 -8.02 8.49
CA THR A 177 15.54 -9.25 8.92
C THR A 177 15.37 -10.45 7.99
N GLY A 178 14.71 -10.29 6.84
CA GLY A 178 14.57 -11.33 5.81
C GLY A 178 13.30 -12.17 5.87
N LYS A 179 12.70 -12.39 7.06
CA LYS A 179 11.39 -13.08 7.16
C LYS A 179 10.26 -12.06 7.29
N PRO A 180 9.13 -12.28 6.59
CA PRO A 180 7.97 -11.40 6.72
C PRO A 180 7.44 -11.35 8.16
N LYS A 181 6.99 -10.16 8.60
CA LYS A 181 6.35 -9.96 9.91
C LYS A 181 4.86 -9.70 9.71
N GLY A 182 4.02 -10.35 10.49
CA GLY A 182 2.57 -10.12 10.46
C GLY A 182 2.18 -8.90 11.31
N CYS A 183 1.79 -7.81 10.67
CA CYS A 183 1.26 -6.63 11.35
C CYS A 183 -0.19 -6.88 11.78
N LEU A 184 -0.50 -6.71 13.07
CA LEU A 184 -1.85 -6.82 13.60
C LEU A 184 -2.55 -5.47 13.57
N LEU A 185 -3.63 -5.38 12.81
CA LEU A 185 -4.49 -4.20 12.75
C LEU A 185 -5.85 -4.52 13.36
N THR A 186 -6.31 -3.65 14.27
CA THR A 186 -7.60 -3.79 14.94
C THR A 186 -8.74 -3.18 14.11
N HIS A 187 -9.97 -3.51 14.47
CA HIS A 187 -11.16 -2.83 13.94
C HIS A 187 -11.05 -1.31 14.08
N GLY A 188 -10.56 -0.86 15.23
CA GLY A 188 -10.36 0.57 15.53
C GLY A 188 -9.32 1.23 14.64
N ASN A 189 -8.18 0.57 14.36
CA ASN A 189 -7.14 1.11 13.48
C ASN A 189 -7.69 1.38 12.07
N ILE A 190 -8.43 0.40 11.52
CA ILE A 190 -8.96 0.49 10.14
C ILE A 190 -10.02 1.59 10.04
N ILE A 191 -10.93 1.69 11.02
CA ILE A 191 -11.95 2.74 11.04
C ILE A 191 -11.31 4.12 11.23
N ALA A 192 -10.34 4.24 12.14
CA ALA A 192 -9.63 5.49 12.36
C ALA A 192 -8.97 5.99 11.07
N ASN A 193 -8.27 5.11 10.37
CA ASN A 193 -7.59 5.50 9.13
C ASN A 193 -8.58 5.83 8.00
N ALA A 194 -9.66 5.06 7.84
CA ALA A 194 -10.71 5.35 6.88
C ALA A 194 -11.36 6.71 7.14
N ARG A 195 -11.62 7.05 8.40
CA ARG A 195 -12.12 8.37 8.83
C ARG A 195 -11.13 9.47 8.48
N GLN A 196 -9.89 9.34 8.93
CA GLN A 196 -8.82 10.32 8.70
C GLN A 196 -8.67 10.65 7.21
N ILE A 197 -8.62 9.62 6.35
CA ILE A 197 -8.51 9.80 4.90
C ILE A 197 -9.75 10.48 4.35
N SER A 198 -10.95 10.03 4.73
CA SER A 198 -12.21 10.58 4.21
C SER A 198 -12.41 12.04 4.59
N GLU A 199 -12.14 12.40 5.84
CA GLU A 199 -12.25 13.78 6.33
C GLU A 199 -11.20 14.67 5.66
N TRP A 200 -9.95 14.24 5.56
CA TRP A 200 -8.87 15.02 4.95
C TRP A 200 -9.09 15.30 3.47
N LEU A 201 -9.52 14.29 2.72
CA LEU A 201 -9.77 14.39 1.27
C LEU A 201 -11.20 14.84 0.95
N SER A 202 -12.00 15.15 1.98
CA SER A 202 -13.39 15.57 1.87
C SER A 202 -14.22 14.60 1.01
N PHE A 203 -14.07 13.29 1.26
CA PHE A 203 -14.91 12.30 0.62
C PHE A 203 -16.31 12.31 1.19
N SER A 204 -17.27 12.13 0.31
CA SER A 204 -18.71 12.18 0.60
C SER A 204 -19.43 10.98 -0.02
N GLU A 205 -20.73 10.93 0.18
CA GLU A 205 -21.56 9.91 -0.48
C GLU A 205 -21.55 9.98 -2.00
N ASN A 206 -21.17 11.12 -2.59
CA ASN A 206 -21.12 11.31 -4.03
C ASN A 206 -19.81 10.80 -4.65
N ASP A 207 -18.83 10.46 -3.81
CA ASP A 207 -17.55 9.97 -4.30
C ASP A 207 -17.62 8.50 -4.70
N ARG A 208 -16.91 8.19 -5.79
CA ARG A 208 -16.73 6.84 -6.31
C ARG A 208 -15.24 6.59 -6.53
N LEU A 209 -14.69 5.71 -5.71
CA LEU A 209 -13.26 5.46 -5.66
C LEU A 209 -12.89 4.21 -6.46
N LEU A 210 -11.87 4.29 -7.31
CA LEU A 210 -11.40 3.15 -8.09
C LEU A 210 -10.31 2.38 -7.34
N THR A 211 -10.57 1.11 -7.07
CA THR A 211 -9.66 0.16 -6.43
C THR A 211 -8.96 -0.69 -7.49
N ILE A 212 -7.75 -0.29 -7.88
CA ILE A 212 -6.87 -0.99 -8.84
C ILE A 212 -5.58 -1.48 -8.21
N MET A 213 -5.28 -1.01 -7.00
CA MET A 213 -4.17 -1.55 -6.21
C MET A 213 -4.55 -2.93 -5.65
N PRO A 214 -3.57 -3.84 -5.45
CA PRO A 214 -3.87 -5.17 -4.95
C PRO A 214 -4.52 -5.14 -3.56
N LEU A 215 -5.61 -5.90 -3.36
CA LEU A 215 -6.32 -6.00 -2.07
C LEU A 215 -5.53 -6.73 -0.98
N PHE A 216 -4.42 -7.37 -1.29
CA PHE A 216 -3.50 -7.88 -0.28
C PHE A 216 -2.56 -6.79 0.29
N HIS A 217 -2.77 -5.53 -0.09
CA HIS A 217 -2.11 -4.35 0.49
C HIS A 217 -3.14 -3.38 1.07
N MET A 218 -2.79 -2.76 2.19
CA MET A 218 -3.67 -1.83 2.89
C MET A 218 -4.06 -0.59 2.08
N ASN A 219 -3.31 -0.22 1.04
CA ASN A 219 -3.70 0.87 0.15
C ASN A 219 -5.08 0.63 -0.47
N ALA A 220 -5.31 -0.53 -1.08
CA ALA A 220 -6.60 -0.87 -1.67
C ALA A 220 -7.72 -0.99 -0.62
N VAL A 221 -7.40 -1.61 0.51
CA VAL A 221 -8.37 -1.81 1.60
C VAL A 221 -8.74 -0.49 2.25
N SER A 222 -7.75 0.30 2.70
CA SER A 222 -8.00 1.50 3.50
C SER A 222 -8.37 2.71 2.65
N VAL A 223 -7.58 3.02 1.59
CA VAL A 223 -7.72 4.28 0.85
C VAL A 223 -8.93 4.30 -0.07
N THR A 224 -9.24 3.19 -0.77
CA THR A 224 -10.30 3.20 -1.77
C THR A 224 -11.53 2.39 -1.39
N THR A 225 -11.41 1.36 -0.54
CA THR A 225 -12.58 0.55 -0.12
C THR A 225 -13.18 1.09 1.18
N MET A 226 -12.39 1.16 2.26
CA MET A 226 -12.90 1.56 3.57
C MET A 226 -13.23 3.05 3.66
N SER A 227 -12.46 3.92 2.98
CA SER A 227 -12.78 5.35 2.93
C SER A 227 -14.09 5.60 2.18
N ALA A 228 -14.36 4.87 1.07
CA ALA A 228 -15.63 4.93 0.38
C ALA A 228 -16.79 4.48 1.28
N LEU A 229 -16.64 3.35 1.99
CA LEU A 229 -17.65 2.88 2.94
C LEU A 229 -17.89 3.89 4.07
N TYR A 230 -16.81 4.44 4.65
CA TYR A 230 -16.91 5.41 5.73
C TYR A 230 -17.65 6.67 5.28
N ALA A 231 -17.34 7.21 4.12
CA ALA A 231 -18.00 8.37 3.53
C ALA A 231 -19.44 8.08 3.06
N GLY A 232 -19.85 6.82 2.96
CA GLY A 232 -21.13 6.40 2.39
C GLY A 232 -21.17 6.51 0.86
N GLY A 233 -20.00 6.53 0.23
CA GLY A 233 -19.78 6.57 -1.22
C GLY A 233 -19.80 5.19 -1.86
N SER A 234 -19.08 5.03 -2.95
CA SER A 234 -18.99 3.78 -3.71
C SER A 234 -17.54 3.42 -4.03
N THR A 235 -17.26 2.15 -4.26
CA THR A 235 -15.97 1.68 -4.79
C THR A 235 -16.18 0.88 -6.07
N VAL A 236 -15.28 1.04 -7.04
CA VAL A 236 -15.19 0.22 -8.26
C VAL A 236 -13.96 -0.66 -8.13
N ILE A 237 -14.13 -1.99 -8.18
CA ILE A 237 -13.02 -2.93 -8.13
C ILE A 237 -12.64 -3.38 -9.53
N SER A 238 -11.34 -3.27 -9.87
CA SER A 238 -10.77 -3.83 -11.09
C SER A 238 -9.68 -4.84 -10.73
N PRO A 239 -9.54 -5.94 -11.48
CA PRO A 239 -8.60 -7.02 -11.16
C PRO A 239 -7.15 -6.56 -11.04
N LYS A 240 -6.76 -5.57 -11.86
CA LYS A 240 -5.41 -4.98 -11.86
C LYS A 240 -5.39 -3.66 -12.60
N PHE A 241 -4.35 -2.88 -12.36
CA PHE A 241 -4.06 -1.70 -13.17
C PHE A 241 -3.88 -2.05 -14.65
N SER A 242 -4.47 -1.23 -15.51
CA SER A 242 -4.27 -1.26 -16.95
C SER A 242 -4.35 0.16 -17.50
N ALA A 243 -3.23 0.69 -18.00
CA ALA A 243 -3.20 2.04 -18.56
C ALA A 243 -4.23 2.19 -19.69
N LYS A 244 -4.37 1.16 -20.54
CA LYS A 244 -5.32 1.17 -21.68
C LYS A 244 -6.78 1.24 -21.27
N ARG A 245 -7.14 0.79 -20.05
CA ARG A 245 -8.53 0.75 -19.57
C ARG A 245 -8.86 1.86 -18.56
N LEU A 246 -7.86 2.50 -17.96
CA LEU A 246 -8.07 3.42 -16.84
C LEU A 246 -9.06 4.54 -17.19
N TRP A 247 -8.82 5.25 -18.30
CA TRP A 247 -9.65 6.38 -18.69
C TRP A 247 -11.08 5.97 -19.07
N ASN A 248 -11.24 4.79 -19.71
CA ASN A 248 -12.57 4.21 -19.95
C ASN A 248 -13.27 3.89 -18.63
N MET A 249 -12.59 3.27 -17.67
CA MET A 249 -13.19 3.01 -16.34
C MET A 249 -13.61 4.30 -15.63
N ILE A 250 -12.78 5.36 -15.71
CA ILE A 250 -13.09 6.67 -15.11
C ILE A 250 -14.36 7.23 -15.74
N SER A 251 -14.48 7.16 -17.06
CA SER A 251 -15.66 7.64 -17.80
C SER A 251 -16.89 6.77 -17.52
N ASP A 252 -16.79 5.45 -17.71
CA ASP A 252 -17.92 4.51 -17.66
C ASP A 252 -18.56 4.44 -16.27
N TYR A 253 -17.72 4.47 -15.23
CA TYR A 253 -18.19 4.36 -13.85
C TYR A 253 -18.28 5.70 -13.12
N GLY A 254 -17.94 6.82 -13.75
CA GLY A 254 -17.98 8.14 -13.10
C GLY A 254 -17.06 8.23 -11.87
N ILE A 255 -15.81 7.77 -12.02
CA ILE A 255 -14.81 7.73 -10.93
C ILE A 255 -14.44 9.15 -10.52
N THR A 256 -14.44 9.43 -9.22
CA THR A 256 -14.05 10.73 -8.66
C THR A 256 -12.59 10.75 -8.19
N SER A 257 -12.02 9.61 -7.83
CA SER A 257 -10.60 9.49 -7.43
C SER A 257 -10.12 8.05 -7.55
N PHE A 258 -8.82 7.85 -7.70
CA PHE A 258 -8.21 6.52 -7.73
C PHE A 258 -6.89 6.47 -6.96
N GLY A 259 -6.57 5.28 -6.43
CA GLY A 259 -5.28 5.01 -5.80
C GLY A 259 -4.23 4.67 -6.84
N SER A 260 -3.01 5.19 -6.68
CA SER A 260 -1.90 4.98 -7.62
C SER A 260 -0.55 4.88 -6.92
N VAL A 261 0.46 4.58 -7.70
CA VAL A 261 1.89 4.67 -7.37
C VAL A 261 2.64 5.37 -8.49
N ALA A 262 3.82 5.90 -8.22
CA ALA A 262 4.60 6.70 -9.17
C ALA A 262 4.79 6.01 -10.54
N THR A 263 5.04 4.69 -10.54
CA THR A 263 5.19 3.90 -11.77
C THR A 263 3.93 3.86 -12.64
N MET A 264 2.74 3.88 -12.02
CA MET A 264 1.48 3.93 -12.77
C MET A 264 1.30 5.27 -13.45
N LEU A 265 1.65 6.37 -12.79
CA LEU A 265 1.63 7.71 -13.38
C LEU A 265 2.57 7.79 -14.58
N SER A 266 3.79 7.27 -14.46
CA SER A 266 4.77 7.22 -15.57
C SER A 266 4.27 6.37 -16.74
N ILE A 267 3.64 5.22 -16.49
CA ILE A 267 3.05 4.38 -17.54
C ILE A 267 1.92 5.11 -18.27
N LEU A 268 1.08 5.85 -17.54
CA LEU A 268 0.00 6.64 -18.14
C LEU A 268 0.53 7.75 -19.03
N LEU A 269 1.55 8.49 -18.58
CA LEU A 269 2.23 9.52 -19.38
C LEU A 269 2.83 8.97 -20.67
N ASN A 270 3.43 7.77 -20.62
CA ASN A 270 3.99 7.13 -21.79
C ASN A 270 2.90 6.58 -22.75
N THR A 271 1.77 6.11 -22.19
CA THR A 271 0.68 5.55 -22.99
C THR A 271 -0.16 6.63 -23.65
N TYR A 272 -0.31 7.77 -22.99
CA TYR A 272 -1.18 8.88 -23.42
C TYR A 272 -0.43 10.23 -23.30
N PRO A 273 0.60 10.46 -24.12
CA PRO A 273 1.41 11.67 -24.03
C PRO A 273 0.64 12.96 -24.37
N ASP A 274 -0.45 12.83 -25.15
CA ASP A 274 -1.29 13.94 -25.60
C ASP A 274 -2.48 14.23 -24.68
N GLY A 275 -2.63 13.48 -23.59
CA GLY A 275 -3.72 13.67 -22.61
C GLY A 275 -4.75 12.55 -22.60
N VAL A 276 -5.91 12.85 -21.99
CA VAL A 276 -7.03 11.90 -21.91
C VAL A 276 -7.58 11.64 -23.33
N PRO A 277 -7.86 10.36 -23.71
CA PRO A 277 -8.44 10.05 -25.01
C PRO A 277 -9.75 10.81 -25.27
N GLU A 278 -9.94 11.25 -26.52
CA GLU A 278 -11.12 11.98 -26.93
C GLU A 278 -12.44 11.19 -26.69
N GLY A 279 -13.52 11.91 -26.41
CA GLY A 279 -14.86 11.34 -26.22
C GLY A 279 -15.13 10.76 -24.82
N LEU A 280 -14.14 10.68 -23.94
CA LEU A 280 -14.33 10.20 -22.57
C LEU A 280 -14.77 11.32 -21.62
N GLN A 281 -15.69 11.00 -20.71
CA GLN A 281 -16.18 11.91 -19.68
C GLN A 281 -15.34 11.74 -18.39
N THR A 282 -14.47 12.71 -18.10
CA THR A 282 -13.58 12.65 -16.92
C THR A 282 -13.67 13.88 -16.02
N THR A 283 -14.61 14.77 -16.27
CA THR A 283 -14.79 16.04 -15.53
C THR A 283 -15.11 15.85 -14.04
N GLN A 284 -15.65 14.70 -13.65
CA GLN A 284 -15.90 14.33 -12.26
C GLN A 284 -14.66 13.87 -11.50
N LEU A 285 -13.55 13.59 -12.21
CA LEU A 285 -12.29 13.18 -11.58
C LEU A 285 -11.68 14.35 -10.80
N ARG A 286 -11.53 14.18 -9.50
CA ARG A 286 -11.02 15.22 -8.58
C ARG A 286 -9.50 15.19 -8.49
N PHE A 287 -8.91 14.01 -8.27
CA PHE A 287 -7.47 13.83 -8.12
C PHE A 287 -7.08 12.34 -8.16
N ALA A 288 -5.80 12.08 -8.39
CA ALA A 288 -5.16 10.80 -8.17
C ALA A 288 -4.47 10.79 -6.79
N MET A 289 -4.71 9.77 -5.97
CA MET A 289 -3.99 9.56 -4.71
C MET A 289 -2.74 8.74 -4.98
N CYS A 290 -1.57 9.22 -4.59
CA CYS A 290 -0.31 8.53 -4.83
C CYS A 290 0.46 8.26 -3.53
N GLY A 291 1.22 7.18 -3.49
CA GLY A 291 2.06 6.83 -2.34
C GLY A 291 2.67 5.44 -2.46
N SER A 292 3.03 4.82 -1.33
CA SER A 292 3.79 3.57 -1.22
C SER A 292 5.27 3.68 -1.62
N ALA A 293 5.63 4.70 -2.37
CA ALA A 293 6.98 5.15 -2.68
C ALA A 293 6.93 6.65 -2.99
N PRO A 294 8.03 7.38 -2.85
CA PRO A 294 8.10 8.78 -3.23
C PRO A 294 7.75 8.99 -4.71
N VAL A 295 7.06 10.08 -5.00
CA VAL A 295 6.72 10.45 -6.37
C VAL A 295 7.75 11.48 -6.86
N PRO A 296 8.51 11.21 -7.94
CA PRO A 296 9.40 12.21 -8.51
C PRO A 296 8.61 13.47 -8.89
N ALA A 297 9.10 14.63 -8.49
CA ALA A 297 8.39 15.91 -8.70
C ALA A 297 8.08 16.17 -10.19
N GLU A 298 9.01 15.81 -11.08
CA GLU A 298 8.82 15.94 -12.53
C GLU A 298 7.71 15.04 -13.07
N VAL A 299 7.58 13.81 -12.55
CA VAL A 299 6.49 12.88 -12.95
C VAL A 299 5.15 13.44 -12.49
N MET A 300 5.09 13.95 -11.26
CA MET A 300 3.87 14.57 -10.70
C MET A 300 3.44 15.76 -11.55
N LYS A 301 4.34 16.72 -11.77
CA LYS A 301 4.08 17.94 -12.54
C LYS A 301 3.60 17.59 -13.96
N LYS A 302 4.33 16.73 -14.66
CA LYS A 302 3.97 16.33 -16.02
C LYS A 302 2.62 15.62 -16.07
N PHE A 303 2.30 14.78 -15.07
CA PHE A 303 1.00 14.10 -14.99
C PHE A 303 -0.15 15.11 -14.83
N GLU A 304 0.01 16.06 -13.93
CA GLU A 304 -1.00 17.11 -13.69
C GLU A 304 -1.21 17.98 -14.92
N GLU A 305 -0.14 18.39 -15.60
CA GLU A 305 -0.20 19.19 -16.83
C GLU A 305 -0.85 18.42 -17.99
N THR A 306 -0.52 17.11 -18.13
CA THR A 306 -1.02 16.29 -19.25
C THR A 306 -2.48 15.91 -19.11
N PHE A 307 -2.91 15.58 -17.88
CA PHE A 307 -4.24 15.02 -17.65
C PHE A 307 -5.21 15.97 -16.90
N ASN A 308 -4.77 17.16 -16.54
CA ASN A 308 -5.51 18.10 -15.71
C ASN A 308 -6.09 17.44 -14.44
N CYS A 309 -5.29 16.56 -13.82
CA CYS A 309 -5.67 15.77 -12.67
C CYS A 309 -4.61 15.94 -11.57
N PRO A 310 -4.92 16.62 -10.46
CA PRO A 310 -4.02 16.79 -9.34
C PRO A 310 -3.56 15.46 -8.74
N VAL A 311 -2.29 15.37 -8.32
CA VAL A 311 -1.76 14.21 -7.61
C VAL A 311 -1.60 14.55 -6.14
N ILE A 312 -2.29 13.81 -5.28
CA ILE A 312 -2.23 13.97 -3.83
C ILE A 312 -1.31 12.89 -3.26
N GLU A 313 -0.07 13.28 -2.99
CA GLU A 313 0.91 12.38 -2.40
C GLU A 313 0.68 12.21 -0.91
N GLY A 314 0.85 10.99 -0.40
CA GLY A 314 0.76 10.67 1.01
C GLY A 314 1.71 9.56 1.41
N TYR A 315 2.09 9.57 2.68
CA TYR A 315 3.00 8.61 3.30
C TYR A 315 2.28 7.73 4.32
N GLY A 316 2.75 6.52 4.43
CA GLY A 316 2.35 5.57 5.46
C GLY A 316 2.87 4.15 5.17
N LEU A 317 2.64 3.29 6.12
CA LEU A 317 3.11 1.90 6.17
C LEU A 317 1.92 0.98 6.50
N SER A 318 2.11 -0.32 6.37
CA SER A 318 1.14 -1.29 6.91
C SER A 318 0.96 -1.11 8.42
N GLU A 319 2.03 -0.78 9.11
CA GLU A 319 2.08 -0.51 10.55
C GLU A 319 1.29 0.73 10.97
N SER A 320 1.04 1.67 10.06
CA SER A 320 0.13 2.81 10.28
C SER A 320 -1.24 2.61 9.60
N THR A 321 -1.66 1.38 9.44
CA THR A 321 -2.82 0.91 8.70
C THR A 321 -2.71 1.18 7.19
N CYS A 322 -2.43 2.40 6.78
CA CYS A 322 -2.07 2.77 5.41
C CYS A 322 -1.47 4.16 5.31
N ARG A 323 -2.18 5.17 5.81
CA ARG A 323 -1.80 6.58 5.65
C ARG A 323 -1.64 7.27 6.99
N SER A 324 -0.50 7.96 7.13
CA SER A 324 -0.23 8.87 8.24
C SER A 324 -0.24 10.33 7.78
N THR A 325 0.07 10.57 6.51
CA THR A 325 0.00 11.90 5.91
C THR A 325 -0.68 11.86 4.54
N PHE A 326 -1.19 13.02 4.15
CA PHE A 326 -1.49 13.39 2.77
C PHE A 326 -1.18 14.86 2.55
N ASN A 327 -0.78 15.21 1.33
CA ASN A 327 -0.82 16.60 0.90
C ASN A 327 -2.27 17.12 0.95
N PRO A 328 -2.52 18.41 1.26
CA PRO A 328 -3.83 19.02 1.12
C PRO A 328 -4.37 18.85 -0.31
N PRO A 329 -5.69 18.62 -0.50
CA PRO A 329 -6.27 18.47 -1.84
C PRO A 329 -6.57 19.83 -2.52
N ASP A 330 -5.75 20.84 -2.25
CA ASP A 330 -5.89 22.23 -2.74
C ASP A 330 -4.51 22.81 -3.11
N GLU A 331 -4.44 24.12 -3.37
CA GLU A 331 -3.24 24.84 -3.77
C GLU A 331 -2.11 24.85 -2.73
N ARG A 332 -2.40 24.49 -1.48
CA ARG A 332 -1.38 24.34 -0.43
C ARG A 332 -0.52 23.09 -0.61
N ARG A 333 -0.83 22.23 -1.58
CA ARG A 333 0.00 21.07 -1.91
C ARG A 333 1.45 21.46 -2.12
N ARG A 334 2.33 20.63 -1.60
CA ARG A 334 3.78 20.81 -1.72
C ARG A 334 4.39 19.58 -2.40
N PRO A 335 4.66 19.65 -3.71
CA PRO A 335 5.36 18.58 -4.42
C PRO A 335 6.71 18.25 -3.77
N GLY A 336 7.04 16.95 -3.69
CA GLY A 336 8.24 16.45 -3.03
C GLY A 336 8.10 16.24 -1.52
N SER A 337 7.04 16.81 -0.86
CA SER A 337 6.68 16.43 0.50
C SER A 337 5.68 15.28 0.51
N CYS A 338 5.69 14.49 1.57
CA CYS A 338 4.64 13.51 1.81
C CYS A 338 3.38 14.10 2.49
N GLY A 339 3.32 15.42 2.66
CA GLY A 339 2.17 16.15 3.18
C GLY A 339 2.20 16.40 4.68
N LEU A 340 1.00 16.57 5.24
CA LEU A 340 0.73 16.86 6.65
C LEU A 340 0.07 15.64 7.33
N PRO A 341 0.23 15.46 8.64
CA PRO A 341 -0.47 14.41 9.39
C PRO A 341 -1.99 14.53 9.29
N ILE A 342 -2.67 13.41 9.04
CA ILE A 342 -4.13 13.37 8.78
C ILE A 342 -4.95 12.94 10.00
N GLY A 343 -4.53 13.28 11.21
CA GLY A 343 -5.22 12.95 12.46
C GLY A 343 -4.48 11.96 13.34
N ASN A 344 -3.25 11.65 13.02
CA ASN A 344 -2.24 11.04 13.89
C ASN A 344 -1.17 12.08 14.22
N GLU A 345 -0.35 11.78 15.21
CA GLU A 345 0.85 12.54 15.50
C GLU A 345 2.04 11.97 14.70
N MET A 346 2.89 12.86 14.23
CA MET A 346 4.12 12.53 13.51
C MET A 346 5.22 13.50 13.94
N LYS A 347 6.39 12.96 14.26
CA LYS A 347 7.54 13.72 14.71
C LYS A 347 8.82 13.20 14.07
N VAL A 348 9.91 13.95 14.26
CA VAL A 348 11.27 13.58 13.84
C VAL A 348 12.15 13.49 15.07
N PHE A 349 12.77 12.33 15.30
CA PHE A 349 13.60 12.08 16.48
C PHE A 349 15.06 11.80 16.11
N ASP A 350 15.96 12.22 17.00
CA ASP A 350 17.38 11.85 16.95
C ASP A 350 17.61 10.42 17.45
N GLU A 351 18.87 10.02 17.57
CA GLU A 351 19.25 8.66 18.03
C GLU A 351 18.97 8.44 19.53
N GLU A 352 18.82 9.51 20.31
CA GLU A 352 18.45 9.49 21.73
C GLU A 352 16.94 9.63 21.97
N ASP A 353 16.12 9.45 20.93
CA ASP A 353 14.66 9.58 20.96
C ASP A 353 14.17 10.98 21.41
N ARG A 354 14.91 12.06 21.07
CA ARG A 354 14.51 13.46 21.31
C ARG A 354 14.00 14.09 20.01
N GLU A 355 12.97 14.91 20.11
CA GLU A 355 12.47 15.65 18.95
C GLU A 355 13.50 16.66 18.46
N VAL A 356 13.84 16.63 17.17
CA VAL A 356 14.77 17.57 16.52
C VAL A 356 14.03 18.82 16.06
N ALA A 357 14.79 19.90 15.76
CA ALA A 357 14.24 21.15 15.24
C ALA A 357 13.74 21.00 13.79
N ASP A 358 12.87 21.94 13.37
CA ASP A 358 12.39 21.98 11.98
C ASP A 358 13.55 22.14 11.00
N GLY A 359 13.60 21.28 9.98
CA GLY A 359 14.66 21.22 8.97
C GLY A 359 15.79 20.26 9.30
N GLU A 360 15.88 19.75 10.53
CA GLU A 360 16.87 18.75 10.91
C GLU A 360 16.42 17.34 10.56
N LEU A 361 17.38 16.51 10.15
CA LEU A 361 17.14 15.10 9.81
C LEU A 361 17.05 14.24 11.07
N GLY A 362 16.15 13.27 11.04
CA GLY A 362 16.03 12.25 12.07
C GLY A 362 15.08 11.14 11.65
N GLU A 363 14.80 10.21 12.55
CA GLU A 363 13.84 9.14 12.35
C GLU A 363 12.40 9.67 12.46
N ILE A 364 11.58 9.32 11.48
CA ILE A 364 10.14 9.58 11.53
C ILE A 364 9.51 8.65 12.55
N VAL A 365 8.77 9.22 13.48
CA VAL A 365 8.03 8.46 14.50
C VAL A 365 6.55 8.83 14.47
N LEU A 366 5.69 7.84 14.75
CA LEU A 366 4.24 7.95 14.63
C LEU A 366 3.54 7.60 15.94
N ARG A 367 2.41 8.26 16.20
CA ARG A 367 1.49 7.91 17.30
C ARG A 367 0.07 8.24 16.88
N GLY A 368 -0.88 7.33 17.13
CA GLY A 368 -2.29 7.58 16.80
C GLY A 368 -3.14 6.33 16.75
N ALA A 369 -4.44 6.54 16.57
CA ALA A 369 -5.41 5.46 16.53
C ALA A 369 -5.29 4.54 15.30
N ASN A 370 -4.56 4.96 14.27
CA ASN A 370 -4.27 4.18 13.06
C ASN A 370 -3.00 3.33 13.18
N ILE A 371 -2.26 3.41 14.28
CA ILE A 371 -1.00 2.65 14.44
C ILE A 371 -1.33 1.23 14.91
N LEU A 372 -0.61 0.25 14.34
CA LEU A 372 -0.79 -1.17 14.61
C LEU A 372 -0.77 -1.49 16.11
N LYS A 373 -1.43 -2.58 16.49
CA LYS A 373 -1.38 -3.12 17.84
C LYS A 373 -0.01 -3.73 18.17
N GLY A 374 0.64 -4.33 17.19
CA GLY A 374 1.93 -4.99 17.29
C GLY A 374 2.15 -5.99 16.17
N TYR A 375 3.25 -6.74 16.25
CA TYR A 375 3.54 -7.83 15.33
C TYR A 375 3.08 -9.17 15.90
N TYR A 376 2.35 -9.93 15.09
CA TYR A 376 1.77 -11.22 15.46
C TYR A 376 2.84 -12.18 15.96
N LYS A 377 2.66 -12.69 17.19
CA LYS A 377 3.58 -13.62 17.86
C LYS A 377 5.06 -13.19 17.85
N ASN A 378 5.29 -11.89 17.81
CA ASN A 378 6.64 -11.33 17.81
C ASN A 378 6.75 -10.15 18.81
N PRO A 379 6.74 -10.45 20.12
CA PRO A 379 6.80 -9.41 21.15
C PRO A 379 8.11 -8.63 21.13
N GLU A 380 9.22 -9.26 20.75
CA GLU A 380 10.53 -8.60 20.63
C GLU A 380 10.52 -7.54 19.52
N ALA A 381 10.03 -7.90 18.34
CA ALA A 381 9.89 -6.92 17.25
C ALA A 381 8.91 -5.81 17.61
N THR A 382 7.82 -6.12 18.35
CA THR A 382 6.88 -5.12 18.84
C THR A 382 7.55 -4.16 19.82
N ALA A 383 8.24 -4.67 20.83
CA ALA A 383 8.96 -3.86 21.80
C ALA A 383 10.05 -2.98 21.15
N SER A 384 10.78 -3.52 20.17
CA SER A 384 11.78 -2.77 19.42
C SER A 384 11.20 -1.65 18.56
N ALA A 385 9.99 -1.85 18.02
CA ALA A 385 9.33 -0.86 17.18
C ALA A 385 8.64 0.26 17.98
N PHE A 386 8.32 0.02 19.25
CA PHE A 386 7.69 1.02 20.13
C PHE A 386 8.66 1.44 21.24
N ARG A 387 9.10 2.69 21.19
CA ARG A 387 9.93 3.29 22.24
C ARG A 387 9.29 4.61 22.69
N ASN A 388 9.31 4.85 24.00
CA ASN A 388 8.78 6.09 24.59
C ASN A 388 7.34 6.45 24.14
N GLY A 389 6.50 5.43 23.83
CA GLY A 389 5.12 5.62 23.37
C GLY A 389 4.97 6.02 21.91
N TRP A 390 6.05 5.95 21.12
CA TRP A 390 6.07 6.21 19.67
C TRP A 390 6.42 4.96 18.89
N PHE A 391 5.78 4.80 17.75
CA PHE A 391 6.15 3.81 16.75
C PHE A 391 7.28 4.36 15.88
N HIS A 392 8.41 3.67 15.85
CA HIS A 392 9.60 3.98 15.07
C HIS A 392 9.51 3.34 13.70
N THR A 393 9.46 4.18 12.66
CA THR A 393 9.19 3.71 11.28
C THR A 393 10.40 3.12 10.58
N GLY A 394 11.60 3.50 11.02
CA GLY A 394 12.84 3.23 10.29
C GLY A 394 13.02 4.09 9.04
N ASP A 395 12.12 5.02 8.78
CA ASP A 395 12.26 6.01 7.69
C ASP A 395 12.90 7.29 8.25
N VAL A 396 13.84 7.88 7.51
CA VAL A 396 14.54 9.13 7.84
C VAL A 396 13.91 10.27 7.06
N GLY A 397 13.74 11.40 7.73
CA GLY A 397 13.17 12.59 7.10
C GLY A 397 13.30 13.83 7.96
N TYR A 398 12.64 14.87 7.56
CA TYR A 398 12.56 16.12 8.31
C TYR A 398 11.18 16.75 8.21
N ARG A 399 10.85 17.66 9.12
CA ARG A 399 9.68 18.53 9.08
C ARG A 399 10.12 19.94 8.75
N ASP A 400 9.44 20.62 7.83
CA ASP A 400 9.70 22.04 7.60
C ASP A 400 8.92 22.93 8.59
N ARG A 401 9.24 24.23 8.57
CA ARG A 401 8.61 25.23 9.44
C ARG A 401 7.11 25.41 9.23
N GLN A 402 6.55 24.86 8.15
CA GLN A 402 5.11 24.89 7.85
C GLN A 402 4.42 23.57 8.22
N GLY A 403 5.17 22.63 8.80
CA GLY A 403 4.68 21.35 9.28
C GLY A 403 4.64 20.23 8.23
N PHE A 404 5.09 20.47 7.00
CA PHE A 404 5.17 19.44 5.97
C PHE A 404 6.35 18.51 6.25
N PHE A 405 6.10 17.20 6.05
CA PHE A 405 7.13 16.19 6.21
C PHE A 405 7.73 15.78 4.86
N PHE A 406 9.02 15.52 4.89
CA PHE A 406 9.81 15.07 3.74
C PHE A 406 10.52 13.79 4.14
N ILE A 407 10.24 12.71 3.42
CA ILE A 407 10.94 11.43 3.62
C ILE A 407 12.19 11.46 2.74
N VAL A 408 13.34 11.30 3.35
CA VAL A 408 14.63 11.30 2.66
C VAL A 408 15.01 9.90 2.21
N ASP A 409 15.00 8.91 3.12
CA ASP A 409 15.25 7.50 2.79
C ASP A 409 14.88 6.58 3.97
N ARG A 410 15.24 5.31 3.87
CA ARG A 410 15.18 4.37 4.99
C ARG A 410 16.53 4.26 5.69
N LYS A 411 16.52 4.12 7.01
CA LYS A 411 17.74 3.80 7.78
C LYS A 411 18.47 2.58 7.23
N SER A 412 17.72 1.55 6.79
CA SER A 412 18.28 0.32 6.23
C SER A 412 18.87 0.44 4.84
N ASP A 413 18.54 1.49 4.11
CA ASP A 413 18.95 1.70 2.72
C ASP A 413 20.02 2.80 2.61
N MET A 414 20.30 3.50 3.71
CA MET A 414 21.37 4.51 3.83
C MET A 414 22.72 3.84 3.58
N ILE A 415 23.54 4.48 2.76
CA ILE A 415 24.90 4.04 2.43
C ILE A 415 25.86 4.72 3.39
N ILE A 416 26.69 3.93 4.08
CA ILE A 416 27.71 4.45 4.99
C ILE A 416 29.08 4.34 4.32
N ARG A 417 29.51 5.45 3.71
CA ARG A 417 30.76 5.52 2.96
C ARG A 417 31.83 6.29 3.73
N GLY A 418 32.80 5.57 4.29
CA GLY A 418 33.90 6.22 5.05
C GLY A 418 33.44 7.02 6.26
N GLY A 419 32.29 6.68 6.86
CA GLY A 419 31.70 7.39 7.98
C GLY A 419 30.67 8.47 7.57
N GLU A 420 30.53 8.76 6.28
CA GLU A 420 29.53 9.69 5.76
C GLU A 420 28.22 8.97 5.42
N ASN A 421 27.09 9.53 5.83
CA ASN A 421 25.77 9.05 5.55
C ASN A 421 25.28 9.57 4.20
N ILE A 422 25.05 8.67 3.24
CA ILE A 422 24.56 8.99 1.91
C ILE A 422 23.16 8.41 1.76
N TYR A 423 22.23 9.25 1.34
CA TYR A 423 20.85 8.85 1.11
C TYR A 423 20.62 8.57 -0.39
N PRO A 424 20.42 7.31 -0.78
CA PRO A 424 20.24 6.91 -2.18
C PRO A 424 19.22 7.72 -2.96
N ARG A 425 18.14 8.15 -2.31
CA ARG A 425 17.08 8.93 -2.95
C ARG A 425 17.58 10.28 -3.49
N GLU A 426 18.50 10.95 -2.82
CA GLU A 426 19.07 12.22 -3.30
C GLU A 426 19.72 12.05 -4.67
N ILE A 427 20.38 10.91 -4.87
CA ILE A 427 21.03 10.56 -6.13
C ILE A 427 19.99 10.14 -7.17
N ASP A 428 19.01 9.34 -6.77
CA ASP A 428 17.91 8.93 -7.64
C ASP A 428 17.18 10.16 -8.21
N GLU A 429 16.88 11.18 -7.38
CA GLU A 429 16.22 12.41 -7.81
C GLU A 429 17.05 13.22 -8.82
N ILE A 430 18.36 13.29 -8.65
CA ILE A 430 19.25 13.92 -9.64
C ILE A 430 19.23 13.15 -10.96
N LEU A 431 19.32 11.83 -10.92
CA LEU A 431 19.24 10.99 -12.11
C LEU A 431 17.90 11.12 -12.84
N TYR A 432 16.78 11.23 -12.12
CA TYR A 432 15.45 11.45 -12.72
C TYR A 432 15.32 12.79 -13.46
N GLN A 433 16.11 13.81 -13.09
CA GLN A 433 16.14 15.09 -13.81
C GLN A 433 16.83 15.02 -15.16
N HIS A 434 17.62 13.97 -15.41
CA HIS A 434 18.28 13.81 -16.69
C HIS A 434 17.27 13.44 -17.80
N PRO A 435 17.25 14.15 -18.96
CA PRO A 435 16.23 13.98 -20.00
C PRO A 435 16.05 12.55 -20.50
N ALA A 436 17.15 11.78 -20.57
CA ALA A 436 17.15 10.41 -21.07
C ALA A 436 16.75 9.36 -20.03
N VAL A 437 16.63 9.69 -18.74
CA VAL A 437 16.35 8.73 -17.68
C VAL A 437 14.84 8.53 -17.49
N ALA A 438 14.41 7.26 -17.53
CA ALA A 438 13.04 6.83 -17.23
C ALA A 438 12.89 6.36 -15.79
N ALA A 439 13.91 5.69 -15.24
CA ALA A 439 13.94 5.24 -13.85
C ALA A 439 15.37 5.14 -13.34
N ALA A 440 15.55 5.34 -12.03
CA ALA A 440 16.82 5.20 -11.35
C ALA A 440 16.65 4.53 -9.98
N ALA A 441 17.66 3.78 -9.55
CA ALA A 441 17.76 3.21 -8.21
C ALA A 441 19.22 3.13 -7.77
N THR A 442 19.55 3.80 -6.68
CA THR A 442 20.87 3.83 -6.06
C THR A 442 20.94 2.86 -4.89
N ILE A 443 22.07 2.18 -4.74
CA ILE A 443 22.36 1.23 -3.67
C ILE A 443 23.78 1.38 -3.15
N GLY A 444 24.00 0.96 -1.90
CA GLY A 444 25.35 0.69 -1.38
C GLY A 444 25.87 -0.66 -1.87
N ILE A 445 27.12 -0.70 -2.24
CA ILE A 445 27.84 -1.93 -2.55
C ILE A 445 29.05 -2.05 -1.63
N PRO A 446 29.44 -3.27 -1.19
CA PRO A 446 30.61 -3.45 -0.35
C PRO A 446 31.89 -2.90 -0.99
N ASP A 447 32.65 -2.12 -0.24
CA ASP A 447 33.95 -1.56 -0.62
C ASP A 447 35.00 -1.81 0.47
N GLN A 448 36.22 -2.18 0.07
CA GLN A 448 37.29 -2.54 1.02
C GLN A 448 37.86 -1.34 1.77
N LEU A 449 37.83 -0.15 1.18
CA LEU A 449 38.43 1.05 1.75
C LEU A 449 37.40 1.86 2.56
N TYR A 450 36.21 2.01 2.01
CA TYR A 450 35.17 2.89 2.59
C TYR A 450 34.05 2.15 3.30
N GLY A 451 34.09 0.79 3.36
CA GLY A 451 33.00 -0.05 3.87
C GLY A 451 31.89 -0.24 2.83
N GLU A 452 31.32 0.85 2.36
CA GLU A 452 30.38 0.87 1.23
C GLU A 452 30.78 1.89 0.19
N GLU A 453 30.35 1.67 -1.05
CA GLU A 453 30.50 2.58 -2.18
C GLU A 453 29.15 2.74 -2.90
N VAL A 454 28.97 3.86 -3.57
CA VAL A 454 27.72 4.21 -4.25
C VAL A 454 27.66 3.60 -5.65
N ALA A 455 26.61 2.85 -5.95
CA ALA A 455 26.29 2.34 -7.28
C ALA A 455 24.85 2.66 -7.67
N ALA A 456 24.61 3.02 -8.93
CA ALA A 456 23.26 3.31 -9.42
C ALA A 456 22.90 2.43 -10.62
N PHE A 457 21.61 2.14 -10.76
CA PHE A 457 21.00 1.46 -11.91
C PHE A 457 20.03 2.41 -12.57
N VAL A 458 20.11 2.51 -13.88
CA VAL A 458 19.31 3.46 -14.68
C VAL A 458 18.60 2.74 -15.81
N VAL A 459 17.33 3.07 -16.01
CA VAL A 459 16.55 2.71 -17.20
C VAL A 459 16.40 3.95 -18.06
N LEU A 460 16.74 3.84 -19.34
CA LEU A 460 16.58 4.94 -20.28
C LEU A 460 15.17 4.98 -20.87
N LYS A 461 14.75 6.16 -21.28
CA LYS A 461 13.54 6.35 -22.10
C LYS A 461 13.77 5.77 -23.50
N ASP A 462 12.71 5.24 -24.08
CA ASP A 462 12.76 4.65 -25.43
C ASP A 462 13.31 5.63 -26.47
N GLY A 463 14.25 5.15 -27.27
CA GLY A 463 14.88 5.92 -28.33
C GLY A 463 15.93 6.94 -27.88
N LEU A 464 16.18 7.10 -26.59
CA LEU A 464 17.23 7.97 -26.07
C LEU A 464 18.47 7.18 -25.68
N ASN A 465 19.64 7.79 -25.85
CA ASN A 465 20.93 7.16 -25.59
C ASN A 465 21.81 8.12 -24.78
N VAL A 466 22.44 7.60 -23.75
CA VAL A 466 23.42 8.30 -22.91
C VAL A 466 24.38 7.25 -22.35
N SER A 467 25.66 7.58 -22.21
CA SER A 467 26.62 6.66 -21.61
C SER A 467 26.57 6.69 -20.07
N GLU A 468 27.02 5.60 -19.44
CA GLU A 468 27.17 5.52 -17.98
C GLU A 468 28.10 6.64 -17.46
N GLU A 469 29.19 6.93 -18.20
CA GLU A 469 30.11 8.01 -17.86
C GLU A 469 29.47 9.41 -17.92
N GLN A 470 28.61 9.66 -18.93
CA GLN A 470 27.86 10.92 -19.01
C GLN A 470 26.90 11.10 -17.83
N LEU A 471 26.26 10.03 -17.37
CA LEU A 471 25.38 10.05 -16.19
C LEU A 471 26.17 10.27 -14.90
N ILE A 472 27.37 9.68 -14.76
CA ILE A 472 28.26 9.93 -13.62
C ILE A 472 28.66 11.40 -13.60
N ASN A 473 29.10 11.95 -14.74
CA ASN A 473 29.47 13.37 -14.84
C ASN A 473 28.28 14.28 -14.51
N TYR A 474 27.07 13.92 -14.94
CA TYR A 474 25.85 14.65 -14.62
C TYR A 474 25.60 14.72 -13.10
N CYS A 475 25.86 13.60 -12.38
CA CYS A 475 25.79 13.57 -10.93
C CYS A 475 26.91 14.40 -10.29
N THR A 476 28.15 14.31 -10.77
CA THR A 476 29.32 15.02 -10.23
C THR A 476 29.16 16.55 -10.30
N GLU A 477 28.48 17.06 -11.31
CA GLU A 477 28.18 18.49 -11.44
C GLU A 477 27.15 19.01 -10.42
N ARG A 478 26.40 18.11 -9.75
CA ARG A 478 25.20 18.44 -8.94
C ARG A 478 25.24 17.95 -7.51
N LEU A 479 26.13 17.01 -7.21
CA LEU A 479 26.28 16.38 -5.90
C LEU A 479 27.69 16.58 -5.36
N ALA A 480 27.83 16.53 -4.05
CA ALA A 480 29.14 16.46 -3.42
C ALA A 480 29.86 15.15 -3.83
N ASP A 481 31.19 15.21 -4.01
CA ASP A 481 32.00 14.12 -4.56
C ASP A 481 31.78 12.76 -3.86
N TYR A 482 31.63 12.77 -2.53
CA TYR A 482 31.43 11.54 -1.76
C TYR A 482 30.08 10.87 -2.01
N LYS A 483 29.08 11.61 -2.53
CA LYS A 483 27.74 11.10 -2.88
C LYS A 483 27.67 10.60 -4.31
N CYS A 484 28.63 10.95 -5.17
CA CYS A 484 28.57 10.60 -6.59
C CYS A 484 28.69 9.10 -6.79
N PRO A 485 27.86 8.49 -7.65
CA PRO A 485 27.97 7.08 -7.96
C PRO A 485 29.36 6.75 -8.56
N LYS A 486 30.05 5.77 -7.98
CA LYS A 486 31.29 5.22 -8.51
C LYS A 486 31.05 4.44 -9.79
N SER A 487 29.85 3.85 -9.90
CA SER A 487 29.41 3.15 -11.09
C SER A 487 27.93 3.37 -11.33
N ILE A 488 27.58 3.53 -12.60
CA ILE A 488 26.20 3.51 -13.06
C ILE A 488 26.07 2.36 -14.05
N ARG A 489 24.97 1.60 -13.97
CA ARG A 489 24.64 0.54 -14.94
C ARG A 489 23.33 0.85 -15.62
N ILE A 490 23.33 0.85 -16.94
CA ILE A 490 22.12 0.98 -17.74
C ILE A 490 21.51 -0.41 -17.91
N ILE A 491 20.28 -0.58 -17.44
CA ILE A 491 19.53 -1.84 -17.45
C ILE A 491 18.18 -1.67 -18.15
N LYS A 492 17.56 -2.77 -18.56
CA LYS A 492 16.27 -2.73 -19.26
C LYS A 492 15.09 -2.41 -18.35
N ASP A 493 15.11 -2.90 -17.12
CA ASP A 493 14.08 -2.61 -16.10
C ASP A 493 14.67 -2.79 -14.70
N ILE A 494 14.16 -2.01 -13.75
CA ILE A 494 14.51 -2.12 -12.33
C ILE A 494 13.51 -3.08 -11.67
N PRO A 495 13.98 -4.12 -10.93
CA PRO A 495 13.09 -5.03 -10.22
C PRO A 495 12.14 -4.29 -9.29
N LYS A 496 10.84 -4.60 -9.37
CA LYS A 496 9.77 -3.96 -8.60
C LYS A 496 8.93 -5.00 -7.88
N GLY A 497 8.52 -4.67 -6.69
CA GLY A 497 7.51 -5.43 -5.97
C GLY A 497 6.09 -5.18 -6.51
N PRO A 498 5.08 -5.90 -5.99
CA PRO A 498 3.68 -5.80 -6.44
C PRO A 498 3.07 -4.42 -6.33
N THR A 499 3.59 -3.59 -5.44
CA THR A 499 3.18 -2.19 -5.22
C THR A 499 3.96 -1.20 -6.07
N GLY A 500 4.80 -1.66 -7.00
CA GLY A 500 5.70 -0.80 -7.77
C GLY A 500 6.91 -0.29 -6.99
N LYS A 501 7.11 -0.72 -5.72
CA LYS A 501 8.30 -0.39 -4.91
C LYS A 501 9.53 -1.07 -5.50
N LEU A 502 10.63 -0.32 -5.64
CA LEU A 502 11.90 -0.83 -6.14
C LEU A 502 12.50 -1.85 -5.15
N LEU A 503 12.98 -2.97 -5.68
CA LEU A 503 13.60 -4.06 -4.92
C LEU A 503 15.13 -3.89 -4.89
N LYS A 504 15.62 -2.89 -4.16
CA LYS A 504 17.06 -2.55 -4.07
C LYS A 504 17.95 -3.75 -3.67
N ARG A 505 17.44 -4.66 -2.84
CA ARG A 505 18.17 -5.89 -2.47
C ARG A 505 18.44 -6.85 -3.64
N GLU A 506 17.53 -6.93 -4.60
CA GLU A 506 17.75 -7.76 -5.79
C GLU A 506 18.81 -7.14 -6.69
N LEU A 507 18.83 -5.81 -6.82
CA LEU A 507 19.89 -5.08 -7.53
C LEU A 507 21.28 -5.32 -6.89
N ALA A 508 21.37 -5.32 -5.56
CA ALA A 508 22.62 -5.59 -4.85
C ALA A 508 23.14 -7.04 -5.11
N LYS A 509 22.23 -8.03 -5.18
CA LYS A 509 22.57 -9.40 -5.54
C LYS A 509 23.09 -9.51 -6.98
N GLU A 510 22.41 -8.88 -7.93
CA GLU A 510 22.80 -8.87 -9.33
C GLU A 510 24.16 -8.18 -9.53
N PHE A 511 24.41 -7.08 -8.82
CA PHE A 511 25.70 -6.40 -8.85
C PHE A 511 26.83 -7.32 -8.37
N SER A 512 26.62 -7.99 -7.23
CA SER A 512 27.60 -8.91 -6.64
C SER A 512 27.88 -10.13 -7.54
N ALA A 513 26.84 -10.69 -8.17
CA ALA A 513 26.99 -11.83 -9.07
C ALA A 513 27.74 -11.47 -10.37
N SER A 514 27.51 -10.29 -10.93
CA SER A 514 28.18 -9.85 -12.15
C SER A 514 29.64 -9.45 -11.90
N SER A 515 29.95 -8.89 -10.73
CA SER A 515 31.32 -8.56 -10.33
C SER A 515 32.19 -9.83 -10.16
N ARG A 516 31.63 -10.92 -9.66
CA ARG A 516 32.32 -12.24 -9.57
C ARG A 516 32.63 -12.81 -10.95
N ARG A 517 31.68 -12.77 -11.90
CA ARG A 517 31.89 -13.26 -13.28
C ARG A 517 32.99 -12.50 -14.00
N THR A 518 33.11 -11.20 -13.76
CA THR A 518 34.16 -10.36 -14.37
C THR A 518 35.55 -10.66 -13.80
N LEU A 519 35.64 -11.09 -12.54
CA LEU A 519 36.90 -11.54 -11.93
C LEU A 519 37.32 -12.94 -12.44
N GLU A 520 36.37 -13.86 -12.57
CA GLU A 520 36.61 -15.22 -13.09
C GLU A 520 36.98 -15.25 -14.57
N SER A 521 36.51 -14.26 -15.36
CA SER A 521 36.88 -14.15 -16.79
C SER A 521 38.23 -13.48 -17.03
N LYS A 522 38.89 -12.91 -16.01
CA LYS A 522 40.21 -12.26 -16.08
C LYS A 522 41.33 -13.10 -15.40
N SER A 523 40.95 -14.20 -14.76
CA SER A 523 41.89 -15.24 -14.25
C SER A 523 41.98 -16.40 -15.25
#